data_9a283dfd1c837bfc93a731af7cbcf957
#
_entry.id   9a283dfd1c837bfc93a731af7cbcf957
#
_cell.length_a   1.000
_cell.length_b   1.000
_cell.length_c   1.000
_cell.angle_alpha   90.00
_cell.angle_beta   90.00
_cell.angle_gamma   90.00
#
_symmetry.space_group_name_H-M   'P 1'
#
loop_
_entity.id
_entity.type
_entity.pdbx_description
1 polymer ?
#
loop_
_entity_poly.entity_id
_entity_poly.type
_entity_poly.pdbx_seq_one_letter_code
_entity_poly.pdbx_strand_id
1 'polypeptide(L)'
;MNEHAKLTAAAIISLPILGLTAPTASADTTLTFFEHDNVQHQADLGRPGPGPGDQFIFAGDLFDRPGGMFMGTFAGSATTLSGNDKSGQTAFNGTLSLAGGQIVVQGVVDTAAVIVRGDAVPISVVGGTGMYQNATGNGTLQVPPDVPNQTDANIVLNLTGG
;
A
#
# COMPACT_ATOMS: atom_id res chain seq x y z
N MET A 1 -34.38 -78.05 -12.22
CA MET A 1 -33.12 -77.30 -12.31
C MET A 1 -33.49 -75.82 -12.34
N ASN A 2 -33.41 -75.19 -11.20
CA ASN A 2 -33.82 -73.80 -11.02
C ASN A 2 -32.54 -72.94 -10.91
N GLU A 3 -32.30 -72.06 -11.87
CA GLU A 3 -31.27 -71.02 -11.77
C GLU A 3 -31.89 -69.76 -11.22
N HIS A 4 -31.45 -69.38 -10.04
CA HIS A 4 -31.81 -68.09 -9.42
C HIS A 4 -30.94 -67.00 -9.95
N ALA A 5 -31.48 -66.08 -10.72
CA ALA A 5 -30.85 -64.86 -11.10
C ALA A 5 -30.77 -63.93 -9.89
N LYS A 6 -29.51 -63.56 -9.47
CA LYS A 6 -29.24 -62.57 -8.45
C LYS A 6 -29.24 -61.20 -9.11
N LEU A 7 -30.21 -60.35 -8.78
CA LEU A 7 -30.16 -58.91 -9.08
C LEU A 7 -29.16 -58.26 -8.15
N THR A 8 -28.12 -57.68 -8.73
CA THR A 8 -27.19 -56.81 -8.01
C THR A 8 -27.71 -55.38 -8.10
N ALA A 9 -28.15 -54.85 -6.99
CA ALA A 9 -28.53 -53.42 -6.91
C ALA A 9 -27.26 -52.53 -6.91
N ALA A 10 -27.11 -51.69 -7.93
CA ALA A 10 -26.10 -50.67 -7.99
C ALA A 10 -26.55 -49.49 -7.13
N ALA A 11 -25.78 -49.19 -6.05
CA ALA A 11 -25.97 -48.01 -5.24
C ALA A 11 -25.42 -46.80 -5.98
N ILE A 12 -26.28 -45.86 -6.32
CA ILE A 12 -25.90 -44.56 -6.87
C ILE A 12 -25.47 -43.69 -5.71
N ILE A 13 -24.15 -43.45 -5.58
CA ILE A 13 -23.58 -42.49 -4.62
C ILE A 13 -23.73 -41.12 -5.25
N SER A 14 -24.72 -40.35 -4.79
CA SER A 14 -24.81 -38.92 -5.12
C SER A 14 -23.78 -38.14 -4.27
N LEU A 15 -22.70 -37.68 -4.90
CA LEU A 15 -21.79 -36.71 -4.29
C LEU A 15 -22.49 -35.34 -4.14
N PRO A 16 -22.45 -34.73 -2.96
CA PRO A 16 -22.92 -33.36 -2.83
C PRO A 16 -21.99 -32.44 -3.64
N ILE A 17 -22.55 -31.67 -4.56
CA ILE A 17 -21.88 -30.59 -5.24
C ILE A 17 -21.63 -29.54 -4.15
N LEU A 18 -20.36 -29.44 -3.65
CA LEU A 18 -19.94 -28.31 -2.88
C LEU A 18 -20.10 -27.09 -3.78
N GLY A 19 -21.07 -26.24 -3.47
CA GLY A 19 -21.26 -24.96 -4.13
C GLY A 19 -20.01 -24.13 -3.91
N LEU A 20 -19.24 -23.93 -5.00
CA LEU A 20 -18.26 -22.87 -5.04
C LEU A 20 -19.02 -21.55 -4.93
N THR A 21 -19.08 -20.99 -3.73
CA THR A 21 -19.46 -19.59 -3.56
C THR A 21 -18.35 -18.78 -4.23
N ALA A 22 -18.67 -18.12 -5.34
CA ALA A 22 -17.80 -17.14 -5.93
C ALA A 22 -17.42 -16.11 -4.84
N PRO A 23 -16.14 -15.70 -4.72
CA PRO A 23 -15.78 -14.67 -3.77
C PRO A 23 -16.65 -13.45 -4.06
N THR A 24 -17.38 -12.99 -3.06
CA THR A 24 -18.07 -11.69 -3.13
C THR A 24 -16.99 -10.65 -3.35
N ALA A 25 -17.10 -9.88 -4.43
CA ALA A 25 -16.23 -8.75 -4.65
C ALA A 25 -16.29 -7.86 -3.39
N SER A 26 -15.17 -7.70 -2.72
CA SER A 26 -15.06 -6.76 -1.61
C SER A 26 -15.37 -5.38 -2.14
N ALA A 27 -16.16 -4.61 -1.41
CA ALA A 27 -16.45 -3.22 -1.79
C ALA A 27 -15.15 -2.41 -1.81
N ASP A 28 -14.98 -1.57 -2.83
CA ASP A 28 -13.86 -0.63 -2.89
C ASP A 28 -13.87 0.26 -1.64
N THR A 29 -12.75 0.36 -0.96
CA THR A 29 -12.62 1.13 0.28
C THR A 29 -11.62 2.26 0.06
N THR A 30 -12.03 3.50 0.33
CA THR A 30 -11.13 4.65 0.36
C THR A 30 -10.69 4.94 1.78
N LEU A 31 -9.37 4.97 2.00
CA LEU A 31 -8.74 5.38 3.25
C LEU A 31 -8.02 6.71 3.03
N THR A 32 -8.16 7.63 3.97
CA THR A 32 -7.48 8.93 3.94
C THR A 32 -6.72 9.13 5.23
N PHE A 33 -5.47 9.57 5.12
CA PHE A 33 -4.59 9.82 6.25
C PHE A 33 -3.87 11.15 6.07
N PHE A 34 -3.63 11.80 7.20
CA PHE A 34 -2.64 12.84 7.36
C PHE A 34 -1.45 12.22 8.11
N GLU A 35 -0.28 12.27 7.52
CA GLU A 35 0.96 11.77 8.11
C GLU A 35 1.77 12.94 8.64
N HIS A 36 2.25 12.80 9.87
CA HIS A 36 3.18 13.72 10.52
C HIS A 36 4.50 13.02 10.77
N ASP A 37 5.52 13.43 10.03
CA ASP A 37 6.86 12.85 10.12
C ASP A 37 7.54 13.15 11.46
N ASN A 38 7.97 12.10 12.15
CA ASN A 38 8.70 12.18 13.42
C ASN A 38 10.21 11.92 13.24
N VAL A 39 10.56 11.17 12.20
CA VAL A 39 11.94 10.74 11.94
C VAL A 39 12.25 10.92 10.47
N GLN A 40 13.34 11.60 10.19
CA GLN A 40 13.90 11.73 8.84
C GLN A 40 15.41 11.50 8.87
N HIS A 41 15.88 10.67 7.95
CA HIS A 41 17.30 10.42 7.73
C HIS A 41 17.62 10.46 6.24
N GLN A 42 18.63 11.22 5.87
CA GLN A 42 19.18 11.22 4.52
C GLN A 42 20.57 10.58 4.54
N ALA A 43 20.80 9.65 3.59
CA ALA A 43 22.09 9.03 3.34
C ALA A 43 22.56 9.41 1.93
N ASP A 44 23.69 10.10 1.85
CA ASP A 44 24.41 10.39 0.60
C ASP A 44 25.21 9.11 0.23
N LEU A 45 24.72 8.40 -0.79
CA LEU A 45 25.27 7.14 -1.27
C LEU A 45 25.75 7.28 -2.72
N GLY A 46 26.98 6.89 -2.98
CA GLY A 46 27.55 6.97 -4.32
C GLY A 46 28.52 8.13 -4.49
N ARG A 47 28.27 9.03 -5.42
CA ARG A 47 29.11 10.24 -5.58
C ARG A 47 28.71 11.28 -4.53
N PRO A 48 29.68 11.99 -3.94
CA PRO A 48 29.35 13.05 -2.99
C PRO A 48 28.41 14.10 -3.57
N GLY A 49 27.38 14.48 -2.77
CA GLY A 49 26.33 15.43 -3.14
C GLY A 49 25.08 14.79 -3.74
N PRO A 50 23.96 15.51 -3.78
CA PRO A 50 22.66 14.97 -4.16
C PRO A 50 22.67 14.29 -5.53
N GLY A 51 22.31 13.00 -5.57
CA GLY A 51 22.38 12.22 -6.80
C GLY A 51 21.76 10.83 -6.73
N PRO A 52 21.87 10.09 -7.84
CA PRO A 52 21.34 8.72 -7.91
C PRO A 52 21.99 7.80 -6.87
N GLY A 53 21.16 7.03 -6.18
CA GLY A 53 21.53 6.13 -5.10
C GLY A 53 21.28 6.69 -3.70
N ASP A 54 21.14 8.02 -3.55
CA ASP A 54 20.83 8.63 -2.27
C ASP A 54 19.51 8.13 -1.72
N GLN A 55 19.48 7.93 -0.42
CA GLN A 55 18.31 7.42 0.28
C GLN A 55 17.80 8.43 1.30
N PHE A 56 16.48 8.49 1.37
CA PHE A 56 15.73 9.19 2.38
C PHE A 56 14.87 8.17 3.13
N ILE A 57 15.00 8.12 4.45
CA ILE A 57 14.23 7.24 5.34
C ILE A 57 13.36 8.13 6.21
N PHE A 58 12.10 7.77 6.34
CA PHE A 58 11.12 8.52 7.12
C PHE A 58 10.24 7.58 7.93
N ALA A 59 9.74 8.10 9.05
CA ALA A 59 8.70 7.46 9.84
C ALA A 59 7.90 8.52 10.58
N GLY A 60 6.59 8.32 10.62
CA GLY A 60 5.66 9.27 11.23
C GLY A 60 4.39 8.62 11.78
N ASP A 61 3.59 9.46 12.39
CA ASP A 61 2.28 9.11 12.92
C ASP A 61 1.18 9.42 11.90
N LEU A 62 0.22 8.52 11.77
CA LEU A 62 -0.95 8.68 10.92
C LEU A 62 -2.15 9.16 11.73
N PHE A 63 -2.84 10.15 11.21
CA PHE A 63 -4.07 10.71 11.77
C PHE A 63 -5.19 10.71 10.71
N ASP A 64 -6.46 10.81 11.13
CA ASP A 64 -7.61 10.98 10.21
C ASP A 64 -7.60 12.37 9.52
N ARG A 65 -6.94 13.36 10.13
CA ARG A 65 -6.73 14.73 9.64
C ARG A 65 -5.69 15.44 10.52
N PRO A 66 -5.18 16.60 10.12
CA PRO A 66 -4.32 17.41 10.98
C PRO A 66 -4.93 17.64 12.36
N GLY A 67 -4.19 17.27 13.42
CA GLY A 67 -4.65 17.34 14.82
C GLY A 67 -5.83 16.44 15.18
N GLY A 68 -6.12 15.45 14.34
CA GLY A 68 -7.22 14.51 14.51
C GLY A 68 -6.87 13.29 15.34
N MET A 69 -7.62 12.20 15.12
CA MET A 69 -7.44 10.94 15.84
C MET A 69 -6.27 10.15 15.27
N PHE A 70 -5.43 9.59 16.15
CA PHE A 70 -4.34 8.68 15.79
C PHE A 70 -4.90 7.39 15.16
N MET A 71 -4.40 7.05 13.98
CA MET A 71 -4.85 5.90 13.18
C MET A 71 -3.80 4.80 13.08
N GLY A 72 -2.52 5.13 13.31
CA GLY A 72 -1.40 4.20 13.18
C GLY A 72 -0.10 4.92 12.88
N THR A 73 0.84 4.20 12.27
CA THR A 73 2.16 4.74 11.90
C THR A 73 2.46 4.46 10.43
N PHE A 74 3.32 5.29 9.87
CA PHE A 74 3.86 5.14 8.52
C PHE A 74 5.38 5.10 8.59
N ALA A 75 6.00 4.21 7.84
CA ALA A 75 7.45 4.17 7.72
C ALA A 75 7.83 3.73 6.32
N GLY A 76 8.91 4.30 5.80
CA GLY A 76 9.33 3.97 4.45
C GLY A 76 10.69 4.54 4.07
N SER A 77 10.99 4.40 2.79
CA SER A 77 12.19 4.95 2.19
C SER A 77 11.92 5.43 0.76
N ALA A 78 12.70 6.41 0.36
CA ALA A 78 12.77 6.90 -1.00
C ALA A 78 14.21 6.83 -1.48
N THR A 79 14.43 6.39 -2.72
CA THR A 79 15.75 6.28 -3.34
C THR A 79 15.76 7.10 -4.62
N THR A 80 16.70 8.02 -4.75
CA THR A 80 16.91 8.80 -5.98
C THR A 80 17.38 7.87 -7.09
N LEU A 81 16.59 7.74 -8.15
CA LEU A 81 16.93 6.92 -9.33
C LEU A 81 17.67 7.72 -10.38
N SER A 82 17.31 8.99 -10.54
CA SER A 82 17.93 9.91 -11.49
C SER A 82 17.78 11.35 -11.02
N GLY A 83 18.66 12.24 -11.49
CA GLY A 83 18.62 13.65 -11.11
C GLY A 83 19.23 13.91 -9.75
N ASN A 84 18.51 14.62 -8.89
CA ASN A 84 18.94 15.03 -7.55
C ASN A 84 17.73 15.15 -6.59
N ASP A 85 17.95 15.72 -5.42
CA ASP A 85 16.92 15.96 -4.39
C ASP A 85 15.76 16.90 -4.79
N LYS A 86 15.83 17.54 -5.97
CA LYS A 86 14.82 18.50 -6.48
C LYS A 86 14.31 18.16 -7.88
N SER A 87 14.90 17.20 -8.55
CA SER A 87 14.54 16.86 -9.94
C SER A 87 14.88 15.41 -10.26
N GLY A 88 14.22 14.86 -11.26
CA GLY A 88 14.41 13.49 -11.71
C GLY A 88 13.37 12.54 -11.16
N GLN A 89 13.76 11.31 -10.91
CA GLN A 89 12.86 10.25 -10.44
C GLN A 89 13.33 9.66 -9.11
N THR A 90 12.37 9.40 -8.26
CA THR A 90 12.57 8.76 -6.96
C THR A 90 11.68 7.52 -6.85
N ALA A 91 12.29 6.38 -6.51
CA ALA A 91 11.55 5.20 -6.10
C ALA A 91 11.16 5.35 -4.62
N PHE A 92 9.91 5.07 -4.34
CA PHE A 92 9.31 5.20 -3.01
C PHE A 92 8.70 3.86 -2.62
N ASN A 93 8.87 3.49 -1.36
CA ASN A 93 8.15 2.40 -0.71
C ASN A 93 7.81 2.77 0.72
N GLY A 94 6.67 2.30 1.21
CA GLY A 94 6.22 2.57 2.56
C GLY A 94 5.25 1.53 3.08
N THR A 95 5.12 1.48 4.39
CA THR A 95 4.21 0.60 5.12
C THR A 95 3.39 1.41 6.11
N LEU A 96 2.08 1.35 5.96
CA LEU A 96 1.13 1.85 6.95
C LEU A 96 0.83 0.72 7.93
N SER A 97 1.06 0.94 9.22
CA SER A 97 0.75 0.01 10.31
C SER A 97 -0.47 0.52 11.06
N LEU A 98 -1.62 -0.12 10.82
CA LEU A 98 -2.93 0.27 11.33
C LEU A 98 -3.46 -0.76 12.35
N ALA A 99 -4.50 -0.42 13.09
CA ALA A 99 -5.11 -1.33 14.08
C ALA A 99 -5.57 -2.67 13.47
N GLY A 100 -5.97 -2.69 12.19
CA GLY A 100 -6.44 -3.89 11.48
C GLY A 100 -5.34 -4.71 10.78
N GLY A 101 -4.11 -4.21 10.71
CA GLY A 101 -3.00 -4.84 9.98
C GLY A 101 -2.14 -3.81 9.25
N GLN A 102 -1.42 -4.25 8.25
CA GLN A 102 -0.51 -3.39 7.49
C GLN A 102 -0.96 -3.26 6.03
N ILE A 103 -0.65 -2.11 5.42
CA ILE A 103 -0.78 -1.86 3.98
C ILE A 103 0.59 -1.45 3.45
N VAL A 104 1.02 -2.09 2.36
CA VAL A 104 2.29 -1.78 1.70
C VAL A 104 2.02 -0.99 0.43
N VAL A 105 2.71 0.13 0.29
CA VAL A 105 2.60 1.04 -0.87
C VAL A 105 3.95 1.25 -1.53
N GLN A 106 3.93 1.51 -2.84
CA GLN A 106 5.14 1.82 -3.61
C GLN A 106 4.82 2.68 -4.82
N GLY A 107 5.85 3.31 -5.37
CA GLY A 107 5.76 4.07 -6.60
C GLY A 107 7.10 4.55 -7.12
N VAL A 108 7.11 5.01 -8.36
CA VAL A 108 8.17 5.84 -8.91
C VAL A 108 7.55 7.18 -9.24
N VAL A 109 8.10 8.23 -8.66
CA VAL A 109 7.52 9.58 -8.71
C VAL A 109 8.51 10.57 -9.31
N ASP A 110 7.98 11.64 -9.91
CA ASP A 110 8.77 12.82 -10.27
C ASP A 110 9.14 13.58 -8.99
N THR A 111 10.42 13.66 -8.69
CA THR A 111 10.94 14.34 -7.49
C THR A 111 10.49 15.80 -7.41
N ALA A 112 10.49 16.52 -8.54
CA ALA A 112 10.04 17.91 -8.56
C ALA A 112 8.53 18.03 -8.30
N ALA A 113 7.73 17.06 -8.73
CA ALA A 113 6.30 17.04 -8.44
C ALA A 113 6.05 17.00 -6.92
N VAL A 114 6.73 16.13 -6.22
CA VAL A 114 6.57 15.97 -4.76
C VAL A 114 7.18 17.14 -4.00
N ILE A 115 8.48 17.41 -4.21
CA ILE A 115 9.27 18.27 -3.30
C ILE A 115 9.16 19.76 -3.67
N VAL A 116 9.01 20.08 -4.96
CA VAL A 116 9.02 21.47 -5.42
C VAL A 116 7.61 22.01 -5.62
N ARG A 117 6.72 21.21 -6.23
CA ARG A 117 5.37 21.67 -6.56
C ARG A 117 4.30 21.28 -5.55
N GLY A 118 4.56 20.25 -4.72
CA GLY A 118 3.57 19.71 -3.79
C GLY A 118 2.40 19.04 -4.50
N ASP A 119 2.65 18.48 -5.69
CA ASP A 119 1.63 17.77 -6.44
C ASP A 119 1.26 16.46 -5.74
N ALA A 120 -0.01 16.04 -5.86
CA ALA A 120 -0.42 14.69 -5.49
C ALA A 120 0.15 13.70 -6.54
N VAL A 121 1.03 12.81 -6.11
CA VAL A 121 1.67 11.81 -7.00
C VAL A 121 1.03 10.43 -6.81
N PRO A 122 0.91 9.64 -7.89
CA PRO A 122 0.30 8.32 -7.80
C PRO A 122 1.20 7.32 -7.07
N ILE A 123 0.58 6.50 -6.23
CA ILE A 123 1.20 5.35 -5.56
C ILE A 123 0.33 4.10 -5.77
N SER A 124 0.94 2.92 -5.69
CA SER A 124 0.24 1.64 -5.80
C SER A 124 0.19 0.94 -4.44
N VAL A 125 -0.95 0.34 -4.13
CA VAL A 125 -1.07 -0.62 -3.03
C VAL A 125 -0.67 -2.00 -3.56
N VAL A 126 0.35 -2.59 -2.97
CA VAL A 126 0.97 -3.83 -3.48
C VAL A 126 0.75 -5.03 -2.56
N GLY A 127 0.14 -4.83 -1.42
CA GLY A 127 -0.20 -5.88 -0.48
C GLY A 127 -0.55 -5.35 0.90
N GLY A 128 -0.86 -6.28 1.79
CA GLY A 128 -1.14 -5.98 3.19
C GLY A 128 -1.21 -7.24 4.04
N THR A 129 -1.48 -7.06 5.32
CA THR A 129 -1.65 -8.13 6.33
C THR A 129 -2.92 -7.89 7.15
N GLY A 130 -3.34 -8.90 7.90
CA GLY A 130 -4.53 -8.79 8.76
C GLY A 130 -5.79 -8.53 7.95
N MET A 131 -6.55 -7.50 8.28
CA MET A 131 -7.75 -7.09 7.54
C MET A 131 -7.47 -6.63 6.11
N TYR A 132 -6.21 -6.29 5.80
CA TYR A 132 -5.76 -5.83 4.49
C TYR A 132 -5.02 -6.92 3.71
N GLN A 133 -5.12 -8.17 4.14
CA GLN A 133 -4.54 -9.30 3.43
C GLN A 133 -5.10 -9.36 2.00
N ASN A 134 -4.19 -9.46 1.01
CA ASN A 134 -4.52 -9.41 -0.43
C ASN A 134 -5.04 -8.05 -0.94
N ALA A 135 -5.01 -6.99 -0.13
CA ALA A 135 -5.35 -5.66 -0.61
C ALA A 135 -4.44 -5.26 -1.78
N THR A 136 -5.07 -4.75 -2.82
CA THR A 136 -4.43 -4.11 -3.96
C THR A 136 -5.12 -2.77 -4.20
N GLY A 137 -4.61 -1.97 -5.10
CA GLY A 137 -5.26 -0.73 -5.44
C GLY A 137 -4.29 0.37 -5.82
N ASN A 138 -4.78 1.58 -5.77
CA ASN A 138 -4.01 2.78 -6.06
C ASN A 138 -4.25 3.85 -5.01
N GLY A 139 -3.45 4.88 -5.07
CA GLY A 139 -3.63 6.01 -4.18
C GLY A 139 -2.80 7.21 -4.63
N THR A 140 -2.77 8.20 -3.79
CA THR A 140 -1.93 9.39 -3.96
C THR A 140 -1.20 9.71 -2.67
N LEU A 141 0.01 10.23 -2.81
CA LEU A 141 0.78 10.85 -1.76
C LEU A 141 1.04 12.30 -2.16
N GLN A 142 0.83 13.22 -1.24
CA GLN A 142 1.06 14.64 -1.44
C GLN A 142 1.78 15.23 -0.24
N VAL A 143 2.93 15.87 -0.47
CA VAL A 143 3.63 16.67 0.54
C VAL A 143 3.26 18.12 0.28
N PRO A 144 2.48 18.79 1.15
CA PRO A 144 2.09 20.17 0.93
C PRO A 144 3.30 21.12 0.91
N PRO A 145 3.43 22.02 -0.07
CA PRO A 145 4.60 22.87 -0.22
C PRO A 145 4.73 23.96 0.84
N ASP A 146 3.65 24.29 1.53
CA ASP A 146 3.56 25.42 2.47
C ASP A 146 3.81 25.04 3.93
N VAL A 147 4.18 23.78 4.20
CA VAL A 147 4.47 23.32 5.58
C VAL A 147 5.93 23.61 5.90
N PRO A 148 6.22 24.40 6.94
CA PRO A 148 7.58 24.55 7.43
C PRO A 148 8.13 23.18 7.84
N ASN A 149 9.22 22.76 7.20
CA ASN A 149 9.93 21.48 7.33
C ASN A 149 9.53 20.39 6.33
N GLN A 150 8.52 20.56 5.48
CA GLN A 150 8.10 19.59 4.42
C GLN A 150 8.06 18.13 4.90
N THR A 151 7.49 17.93 6.08
CA THR A 151 7.53 16.65 6.78
C THR A 151 6.16 15.98 6.86
N ASP A 152 5.10 16.73 6.57
CA ASP A 152 3.74 16.21 6.63
C ASP A 152 3.26 15.79 5.24
N ALA A 153 2.50 14.71 5.17
CA ALA A 153 1.93 14.24 3.91
C ALA A 153 0.44 13.89 4.02
N ASN A 154 -0.28 14.12 2.94
CA ASN A 154 -1.62 13.58 2.75
C ASN A 154 -1.53 12.28 1.96
N ILE A 155 -2.15 11.21 2.44
CA ILE A 155 -2.18 9.90 1.80
C ILE A 155 -3.64 9.50 1.57
N VAL A 156 -3.98 9.20 0.33
CA VAL A 156 -5.30 8.66 -0.03
C VAL A 156 -5.09 7.30 -0.71
N LEU A 157 -5.74 6.25 -0.22
CA LEU A 157 -5.67 4.90 -0.76
C LEU A 157 -7.06 4.44 -1.19
N ASN A 158 -7.18 3.92 -2.39
CA ASN A 158 -8.37 3.25 -2.90
C ASN A 158 -8.05 1.76 -2.99
N LEU A 159 -8.56 0.99 -2.04
CA LEU A 159 -8.31 -0.45 -1.93
C LEU A 159 -9.34 -1.21 -2.75
N THR A 160 -8.86 -2.23 -3.46
CA THR A 160 -9.66 -3.23 -4.16
C THR A 160 -9.25 -4.62 -3.65
N GLY A 161 -10.20 -5.44 -3.22
CA GLY A 161 -9.93 -6.76 -2.69
C GLY A 161 -9.37 -6.75 -1.25
N GLY A 162 -9.98 -7.47 -0.37
CA GLY A 162 -9.65 -7.69 1.03
C GLY A 162 -10.56 -8.79 1.57
#